data_7619bcf587fdf313394819a6024a49c9
#
_entry.id   7619bcf587fdf313394819a6024a49c9
#
_cell.length_a   1.000
_cell.length_b   1.000
_cell.length_c   1.000
_cell.angle_alpha   90.00
_cell.angle_beta   90.00
_cell.angle_gamma   90.00
#
_symmetry.space_group_name_H-M   'P 1'
#
loop_
_entity.id
_entity.type
_entity.pdbx_description
1 polymer ?
#
loop_
_entity_poly.entity_id
_entity_poly.type
_entity_poly.pdbx_seq_one_letter_code
_entity_poly.pdbx_strand_id
1 'polypeptide(L)'
;MDEIRANNHGQQFKVAILMATYQGERFLKEQLDSLFAQSYKDWTLYVHDDGSSDATMSILESYHSHYPNMVILDYPSQHGAKNNFFSMIERVDADYYFLCDQDDVWLPEKIETEIVQMMLLEKQHPNLPLLVCSDAFVVDEQLSIISSSLWRSSGKYPELLSTFSALGAIDYVTGCTMLFNRAVKNSIGVPSVWATMHDAWIALSVMKAGGIIFSISTPLVKYRQHSSNTLGAGEWKANQWNYRWRELIAVCQRHQQRWKMLQALNYGSLMKYIYYRIRYKYMRWVVYASSKANQSLNNEEHENKTA
;
A
#
# COMPACT_ATOMS: atom_id res chain seq x y z
N MET A 1 -7.74 12.04 21.69
CA MET A 1 -6.84 12.60 20.64
C MET A 1 -5.93 13.69 21.22
N ASP A 2 -6.46 14.62 21.99
CA ASP A 2 -5.66 15.71 22.60
C ASP A 2 -4.62 15.25 23.62
N GLU A 3 -4.86 14.16 24.35
CA GLU A 3 -3.87 13.59 25.28
C GLU A 3 -2.63 12.98 24.58
N ILE A 4 -2.78 12.47 23.36
CA ILE A 4 -1.67 11.93 22.56
C ILE A 4 -0.83 13.09 21.99
N ARG A 5 -1.48 14.19 21.61
CA ARG A 5 -0.83 15.45 21.23
C ARG A 5 -0.09 16.10 22.40
N ALA A 6 -0.69 16.10 23.57
CA ALA A 6 -0.13 16.74 24.77
C ALA A 6 1.09 16.00 25.36
N ASN A 7 1.14 14.66 25.27
CA ASN A 7 2.21 13.87 25.87
C ASN A 7 3.50 13.79 25.01
N ASN A 8 3.49 14.27 23.75
CA ASN A 8 4.64 14.19 22.84
C ASN A 8 5.26 15.55 22.45
N HIS A 9 4.97 16.62 23.18
CA HIS A 9 5.58 17.95 22.93
C HIS A 9 7.12 18.01 23.12
N GLY A 10 7.80 16.88 23.35
CA GLY A 10 9.24 16.83 23.53
C GLY A 10 10.01 15.93 22.55
N GLN A 11 9.36 15.09 21.76
CA GLN A 11 10.05 14.18 20.84
C GLN A 11 9.66 14.50 19.40
N GLN A 12 10.49 15.27 18.72
CA GLN A 12 10.37 15.57 17.30
C GLN A 12 10.88 14.34 16.52
N PHE A 13 9.97 13.57 15.89
CA PHE A 13 10.31 12.46 14.99
C PHE A 13 10.29 12.94 13.55
N LYS A 14 11.17 12.36 12.75
CA LYS A 14 11.28 12.64 11.32
C LYS A 14 10.31 11.78 10.53
N VAL A 15 9.38 12.42 9.82
CA VAL A 15 8.45 11.75 8.89
C VAL A 15 8.92 11.98 7.46
N ALA A 16 9.19 10.91 6.74
CA ALA A 16 9.55 10.94 5.32
C ALA A 16 8.39 10.41 4.46
N ILE A 17 8.04 11.15 3.42
CA ILE A 17 7.21 10.67 2.32
C ILE A 17 8.17 10.41 1.16
N LEU A 18 8.21 9.17 0.67
CA LEU A 18 9.05 8.77 -0.45
C LEU A 18 8.19 8.65 -1.70
N MET A 19 8.46 9.47 -2.72
CA MET A 19 7.72 9.47 -3.98
C MET A 19 8.63 9.06 -5.13
N ALA A 20 8.27 7.98 -5.83
CA ALA A 20 8.91 7.57 -7.06
C ALA A 20 8.14 8.12 -8.26
N THR A 21 8.84 8.79 -9.20
CA THR A 21 8.22 9.34 -10.41
C THR A 21 8.85 8.79 -11.68
N TYR A 22 8.04 8.59 -12.71
CA TYR A 22 8.44 8.29 -14.07
C TYR A 22 7.28 8.57 -15.03
N GLN A 23 7.47 9.48 -16.01
CA GLN A 23 6.47 9.88 -17.01
C GLN A 23 5.12 10.25 -16.35
N GLY A 24 5.16 11.08 -15.29
CA GLY A 24 4.03 11.35 -14.41
C GLY A 24 3.28 12.64 -14.69
N GLU A 25 3.63 13.42 -15.71
CA GLU A 25 3.14 14.79 -15.96
C GLU A 25 1.61 14.93 -15.83
N ARG A 26 0.89 13.85 -16.17
CA ARG A 26 -0.57 13.87 -16.26
C ARG A 26 -1.27 14.00 -14.90
N PHE A 27 -0.75 13.35 -13.86
CA PHE A 27 -1.43 13.23 -12.56
C PHE A 27 -0.62 13.78 -11.38
N LEU A 28 0.69 13.99 -11.58
CA LEU A 28 1.63 14.36 -10.53
C LEU A 28 1.20 15.61 -9.77
N LYS A 29 0.66 16.62 -10.47
CA LYS A 29 0.22 17.87 -9.84
C LYS A 29 -0.88 17.63 -8.81
N GLU A 30 -1.89 16.84 -9.14
CA GLU A 30 -3.00 16.53 -8.22
C GLU A 30 -2.51 15.76 -7.00
N GLN A 31 -1.55 14.83 -7.19
CA GLN A 31 -0.93 14.11 -6.07
C GLN A 31 -0.14 15.05 -5.17
N LEU A 32 0.72 15.93 -5.73
CA LEU A 32 1.48 16.91 -4.95
C LEU A 32 0.55 17.86 -4.19
N ASP A 33 -0.49 18.40 -4.85
CA ASP A 33 -1.49 19.26 -4.19
C ASP A 33 -2.12 18.55 -2.99
N SER A 34 -2.42 17.26 -3.10
CA SER A 34 -3.00 16.46 -2.02
C SER A 34 -2.05 16.27 -0.83
N LEU A 35 -0.75 16.16 -1.08
CA LEU A 35 0.27 16.06 -0.03
C LEU A 35 0.40 17.39 0.72
N PHE A 36 0.48 18.51 0.02
CA PHE A 36 0.60 19.81 0.65
C PHE A 36 -0.71 20.27 1.35
N ALA A 37 -1.85 19.64 1.02
CA ALA A 37 -3.13 19.81 1.70
C ALA A 37 -3.30 18.95 2.97
N GLN A 38 -2.37 18.05 3.32
CA GLN A 38 -2.49 17.20 4.51
C GLN A 38 -2.69 18.02 5.80
N SER A 39 -3.49 17.49 6.75
CA SER A 39 -3.72 18.13 8.07
C SER A 39 -2.46 18.16 8.92
N TYR A 40 -1.71 17.06 8.94
CA TYR A 40 -0.40 16.96 9.59
C TYR A 40 0.68 17.59 8.71
N LYS A 41 1.52 18.48 9.25
CA LYS A 41 2.46 19.31 8.46
C LYS A 41 3.94 18.98 8.68
N ASP A 42 4.28 18.21 9.71
CA ASP A 42 5.68 17.97 10.10
C ASP A 42 6.25 16.74 9.39
N TRP A 43 6.42 16.86 8.06
CA TRP A 43 6.97 15.83 7.18
C TRP A 43 7.86 16.43 6.11
N THR A 44 8.71 15.60 5.51
CA THR A 44 9.53 15.93 4.36
C THR A 44 9.21 14.99 3.21
N LEU A 45 8.94 15.56 2.03
CA LEU A 45 8.78 14.82 0.78
C LEU A 45 10.15 14.63 0.12
N TYR A 46 10.53 13.38 -0.10
CA TYR A 46 11.69 12.99 -0.89
C TYR A 46 11.21 12.39 -2.21
N VAL A 47 11.61 13.00 -3.32
CA VAL A 47 11.21 12.56 -4.66
C VAL A 47 12.43 12.10 -5.42
N HIS A 48 12.35 10.95 -6.08
CA HIS A 48 13.34 10.54 -7.06
C HIS A 48 12.65 10.22 -8.39
N ASP A 49 13.09 10.90 -9.45
CA ASP A 49 12.63 10.70 -10.81
C ASP A 49 13.48 9.66 -11.53
N ASP A 50 12.84 8.68 -12.13
CA ASP A 50 13.52 7.53 -12.78
C ASP A 50 13.88 7.81 -14.25
N GLY A 51 14.09 9.09 -14.61
CA GLY A 51 14.53 9.55 -15.92
C GLY A 51 13.37 9.89 -16.85
N SER A 52 12.39 10.67 -16.38
CA SER A 52 11.28 11.16 -17.18
C SER A 52 11.74 12.07 -18.32
N SER A 53 11.07 11.97 -19.46
CA SER A 53 11.29 12.81 -20.64
C SER A 53 10.12 13.76 -20.95
N ASP A 54 9.05 13.67 -20.18
CA ASP A 54 7.87 14.54 -20.22
C ASP A 54 8.03 15.74 -19.25
N ALA A 55 6.94 16.45 -18.93
CA ALA A 55 6.98 17.60 -18.04
C ALA A 55 7.15 17.27 -16.54
N THR A 56 7.34 15.98 -16.16
CA THR A 56 7.47 15.55 -14.76
C THR A 56 8.50 16.37 -13.99
N MET A 57 9.73 16.48 -14.50
CA MET A 57 10.80 17.22 -13.79
C MET A 57 10.49 18.69 -13.64
N SER A 58 9.94 19.35 -14.66
CA SER A 58 9.57 20.78 -14.56
C SER A 58 8.47 21.02 -13.52
N ILE A 59 7.53 20.08 -13.35
CA ILE A 59 6.51 20.14 -12.30
C ILE A 59 7.19 20.02 -10.93
N LEU A 60 8.08 19.02 -10.75
CA LEU A 60 8.79 18.79 -9.49
C LEU A 60 9.63 20.01 -9.07
N GLU A 61 10.39 20.59 -9.99
CA GLU A 61 11.21 21.78 -9.77
C GLU A 61 10.34 23.00 -9.37
N SER A 62 9.18 23.16 -10.02
CA SER A 62 8.24 24.21 -9.67
C SER A 62 7.75 24.07 -8.23
N TYR A 63 7.36 22.86 -7.78
CA TYR A 63 6.93 22.62 -6.40
C TYR A 63 8.09 22.76 -5.41
N HIS A 64 9.25 22.22 -5.72
CA HIS A 64 10.43 22.33 -4.87
C HIS A 64 10.80 23.80 -4.59
N SER A 65 10.64 24.70 -5.56
CA SER A 65 10.91 26.13 -5.37
C SER A 65 9.94 26.83 -4.40
N HIS A 66 8.74 26.27 -4.19
CA HIS A 66 7.69 26.85 -3.33
C HIS A 66 7.59 26.17 -1.96
N TYR A 67 8.04 24.91 -1.85
CA TYR A 67 7.86 24.11 -0.64
C TYR A 67 9.21 23.64 -0.08
N PRO A 68 9.70 24.27 1.02
CA PRO A 68 11.02 23.98 1.59
C PRO A 68 11.14 22.56 2.18
N ASN A 69 10.02 21.90 2.46
CA ASN A 69 9.96 20.51 2.94
C ASN A 69 9.89 19.47 1.80
N MET A 70 10.23 19.85 0.57
CA MET A 70 10.38 18.95 -0.57
C MET A 70 11.84 18.87 -0.99
N VAL A 71 12.35 17.66 -1.19
CA VAL A 71 13.72 17.36 -1.61
C VAL A 71 13.70 16.51 -2.87
N ILE A 72 14.30 16.98 -3.94
CA ILE A 72 14.51 16.16 -5.15
C ILE A 72 15.85 15.47 -4.97
N LEU A 73 15.83 14.13 -4.97
CA LEU A 73 17.02 13.30 -4.81
C LEU A 73 17.73 13.14 -6.17
N ASP A 74 19.03 13.47 -6.19
CA ASP A 74 19.85 13.40 -7.40
C ASP A 74 20.78 12.18 -7.35
N TYR A 75 20.36 11.10 -8.02
CA TYR A 75 21.18 9.92 -8.26
C TYR A 75 20.67 9.18 -9.54
N PRO A 76 21.46 8.27 -10.12
CA PRO A 76 21.07 7.59 -11.36
C PRO A 76 19.77 6.83 -11.28
N SER A 77 19.04 6.76 -12.41
CA SER A 77 17.81 5.98 -12.58
C SER A 77 17.97 4.55 -12.05
N GLN A 78 16.94 4.06 -11.38
CA GLN A 78 16.89 2.72 -10.77
C GLN A 78 16.13 1.69 -11.63
N HIS A 79 15.60 2.14 -12.76
CA HIS A 79 14.87 1.33 -13.74
C HIS A 79 13.67 0.60 -13.15
N GLY A 80 12.70 1.38 -12.68
CA GLY A 80 11.38 0.93 -12.24
C GLY A 80 11.06 1.17 -10.77
N ALA A 81 9.79 1.36 -10.49
CA ALA A 81 9.25 1.77 -9.20
C ALA A 81 9.78 0.95 -8.02
N LYS A 82 9.84 -0.38 -8.14
CA LYS A 82 10.37 -1.27 -7.09
C LYS A 82 11.78 -0.87 -6.65
N ASN A 83 12.70 -0.75 -7.58
CA ASN A 83 14.10 -0.46 -7.28
C ASN A 83 14.25 0.99 -6.79
N ASN A 84 13.46 1.91 -7.35
CA ASN A 84 13.44 3.30 -6.97
C ASN A 84 13.03 3.45 -5.50
N PHE A 85 11.93 2.83 -5.07
CA PHE A 85 11.52 2.85 -3.66
C PHE A 85 12.56 2.23 -2.73
N PHE A 86 13.15 1.09 -3.06
CA PHE A 86 14.21 0.50 -2.22
C PHE A 86 15.44 1.41 -2.12
N SER A 87 15.84 2.06 -3.20
CA SER A 87 16.95 3.01 -3.20
C SER A 87 16.67 4.22 -2.32
N MET A 88 15.45 4.77 -2.36
CA MET A 88 15.04 5.86 -1.47
C MET A 88 15.01 5.43 0.00
N ILE A 89 14.43 4.26 0.30
CA ILE A 89 14.40 3.70 1.67
C ILE A 89 15.82 3.54 2.23
N GLU A 90 16.78 3.09 1.43
CA GLU A 90 18.17 2.97 1.84
C GLU A 90 18.80 4.32 2.18
N ARG A 91 18.60 5.34 1.34
CA ARG A 91 19.27 6.64 1.40
C ARG A 91 18.65 7.60 2.40
N VAL A 92 17.34 7.59 2.57
CA VAL A 92 16.62 8.53 3.45
C VAL A 92 16.65 8.01 4.88
N ASP A 93 17.01 8.88 5.84
CA ASP A 93 17.00 8.59 7.28
C ASP A 93 15.84 9.32 7.96
N ALA A 94 14.84 8.55 8.41
CA ALA A 94 13.66 9.03 9.11
C ALA A 94 13.23 8.03 10.20
N ASP A 95 12.27 8.42 11.03
CA ASP A 95 11.66 7.54 12.03
C ASP A 95 10.46 6.82 11.42
N TYR A 96 9.71 7.52 10.55
CA TYR A 96 8.53 7.02 9.87
C TYR A 96 8.62 7.25 8.36
N TYR A 97 8.16 6.28 7.58
CA TYR A 97 8.24 6.28 6.13
C TYR A 97 6.88 6.00 5.52
N PHE A 98 6.38 6.94 4.73
CA PHE A 98 5.28 6.74 3.80
C PHE A 98 5.82 6.45 2.41
N LEU A 99 5.14 5.58 1.65
CA LEU A 99 5.39 5.42 0.22
C LEU A 99 4.26 6.09 -0.56
N CYS A 100 4.60 6.77 -1.64
CA CYS A 100 3.68 7.58 -2.41
C CYS A 100 3.88 7.35 -3.90
N ASP A 101 2.84 6.88 -4.59
CA ASP A 101 2.81 6.82 -6.04
C ASP A 101 2.47 8.21 -6.60
N GLN A 102 2.85 8.48 -7.86
CA GLN A 102 2.75 9.81 -8.48
C GLN A 102 1.35 10.18 -9.00
N ASP A 103 0.42 9.22 -9.01
CA ASP A 103 -0.84 9.24 -9.78
C ASP A 103 -2.10 9.09 -8.93
N ASP A 104 -1.96 8.97 -7.61
CA ASP A 104 -3.06 8.88 -6.65
C ASP A 104 -3.50 10.26 -6.13
N VAL A 105 -4.40 10.28 -5.15
CA VAL A 105 -4.73 11.47 -4.34
C VAL A 105 -4.95 11.05 -2.90
N TRP A 106 -4.20 11.65 -1.96
CA TRP A 106 -4.34 11.36 -0.53
C TRP A 106 -5.46 12.20 0.09
N LEU A 107 -6.25 11.60 0.98
CA LEU A 107 -7.23 12.36 1.77
C LEU A 107 -6.50 13.21 2.83
N PRO A 108 -7.05 14.37 3.20
CA PRO A 108 -6.35 15.34 4.07
C PRO A 108 -5.90 14.79 5.42
N GLU A 109 -6.61 13.83 5.97
CA GLU A 109 -6.36 13.22 7.28
C GLU A 109 -5.44 11.99 7.26
N LYS A 110 -4.93 11.58 6.09
CA LYS A 110 -4.18 10.31 5.95
C LYS A 110 -2.96 10.26 6.86
N ILE A 111 -2.07 11.23 6.76
CA ILE A 111 -0.80 11.23 7.52
C ILE A 111 -1.11 11.23 9.02
N GLU A 112 -1.99 12.10 9.47
CA GLU A 112 -2.33 12.21 10.90
C GLU A 112 -2.93 10.91 11.44
N THR A 113 -3.88 10.31 10.70
CA THR A 113 -4.55 9.08 11.11
C THR A 113 -3.57 7.91 11.24
N GLU A 114 -2.68 7.74 10.26
CA GLU A 114 -1.74 6.61 10.26
C GLU A 114 -0.61 6.80 11.29
N ILE A 115 -0.12 8.05 11.51
CA ILE A 115 0.87 8.34 12.55
C ILE A 115 0.29 8.10 13.94
N VAL A 116 -0.92 8.57 14.24
CA VAL A 116 -1.57 8.31 15.53
C VAL A 116 -1.67 6.81 15.81
N GLN A 117 -2.06 6.03 14.80
CA GLN A 117 -2.14 4.57 14.94
C GLN A 117 -0.75 3.93 15.14
N MET A 118 0.27 4.42 14.42
CA MET A 118 1.65 3.95 14.57
C MET A 118 2.17 4.19 15.99
N MET A 119 1.96 5.39 16.55
CA MET A 119 2.37 5.73 17.90
C MET A 119 1.68 4.88 18.97
N LEU A 120 0.40 4.56 18.79
CA LEU A 120 -0.34 3.63 19.67
C LEU A 120 0.27 2.23 19.64
N LEU A 121 0.66 1.75 18.46
CA LEU A 121 1.30 0.44 18.31
C LEU A 121 2.70 0.44 18.94
N GLU A 122 3.51 1.47 18.73
CA GLU A 122 4.86 1.56 19.33
C GLU A 122 4.83 1.58 20.86
N LYS A 123 3.83 2.24 21.43
CA LYS A 123 3.62 2.23 22.88
C LYS A 123 3.33 0.82 23.42
N GLN A 124 2.60 0.01 22.65
CA GLN A 124 2.26 -1.37 23.02
C GLN A 124 3.37 -2.36 22.67
N HIS A 125 4.12 -2.09 21.63
CA HIS A 125 5.10 -2.98 21.02
C HIS A 125 6.42 -2.24 20.72
N PRO A 126 7.13 -1.77 21.74
CA PRO A 126 8.36 -0.99 21.54
C PRO A 126 9.41 -1.80 20.78
N ASN A 127 10.11 -1.15 19.86
CA ASN A 127 11.21 -1.70 19.06
C ASN A 127 10.83 -2.79 18.03
N LEU A 128 9.55 -3.13 17.88
CA LEU A 128 9.13 -4.05 16.83
C LEU A 128 9.06 -3.35 15.46
N PRO A 129 9.31 -4.09 14.36
CA PRO A 129 8.94 -3.66 13.04
C PRO A 129 7.42 -3.51 12.94
N LEU A 130 6.94 -2.27 12.69
CA LEU A 130 5.51 -1.95 12.65
C LEU A 130 5.17 -1.32 11.30
N LEU A 131 4.08 -1.80 10.71
CA LEU A 131 3.51 -1.26 9.50
C LEU A 131 2.02 -0.98 9.72
N VAL A 132 1.58 0.22 9.35
CA VAL A 132 0.17 0.60 9.27
C VAL A 132 -0.18 0.75 7.80
N CYS A 133 -1.33 0.25 7.38
CA CYS A 133 -1.85 0.49 6.04
C CYS A 133 -3.34 0.77 6.10
N SER A 134 -3.82 1.60 5.19
CA SER A 134 -5.24 1.92 5.06
C SER A 134 -5.87 1.24 3.84
N ASP A 135 -7.21 1.17 3.81
CA ASP A 135 -7.94 0.90 2.58
C ASP A 135 -7.85 2.11 1.65
N ALA A 136 -8.33 1.97 0.42
CA ALA A 136 -8.39 3.04 -0.57
C ALA A 136 -9.72 3.02 -1.32
N PHE A 137 -10.18 4.19 -1.77
CA PHE A 137 -11.16 4.27 -2.84
C PHE A 137 -10.51 3.89 -4.15
N VAL A 138 -11.17 3.08 -4.97
CA VAL A 138 -10.78 2.89 -6.37
C VAL A 138 -11.49 3.95 -7.19
N VAL A 139 -10.72 4.75 -7.94
CA VAL A 139 -11.26 5.84 -8.74
C VAL A 139 -10.79 5.76 -10.19
N ASP A 140 -11.54 6.37 -11.10
CA ASP A 140 -11.13 6.55 -12.49
C ASP A 140 -10.12 7.72 -12.64
N GLU A 141 -9.73 8.01 -13.88
CA GLU A 141 -8.82 9.12 -14.19
C GLU A 141 -9.33 10.48 -13.76
N GLN A 142 -10.65 10.67 -13.66
CA GLN A 142 -11.34 11.89 -13.24
C GLN A 142 -11.70 11.91 -11.75
N LEU A 143 -11.17 10.97 -10.96
CA LEU A 143 -11.43 10.80 -9.52
C LEU A 143 -12.88 10.40 -9.17
N SER A 144 -13.67 9.93 -10.14
CA SER A 144 -15.00 9.35 -9.88
C SER A 144 -14.86 7.98 -9.22
N ILE A 145 -15.61 7.73 -8.15
CA ILE A 145 -15.49 6.49 -7.38
C ILE A 145 -16.04 5.30 -8.14
N ILE A 146 -15.15 4.33 -8.47
CA ILE A 146 -15.49 3.02 -9.03
C ILE A 146 -15.85 2.04 -7.90
N SER A 147 -15.09 2.08 -6.79
CA SER A 147 -15.34 1.26 -5.60
C SER A 147 -14.96 2.01 -4.33
N SER A 148 -15.75 1.83 -3.29
CA SER A 148 -15.50 2.40 -1.96
C SER A 148 -14.41 1.67 -1.17
N SER A 149 -13.88 0.55 -1.67
CA SER A 149 -12.83 -0.24 -1.02
C SER A 149 -11.99 -0.98 -2.04
N LEU A 150 -10.69 -0.72 -2.06
CA LEU A 150 -9.71 -1.45 -2.86
C LEU A 150 -9.61 -2.91 -2.38
N TRP A 151 -9.63 -3.13 -1.07
CA TRP A 151 -9.54 -4.47 -0.53
C TRP A 151 -10.75 -5.32 -0.93
N ARG A 152 -11.97 -4.82 -0.74
CA ARG A 152 -13.20 -5.58 -1.03
C ARG A 152 -13.39 -5.79 -2.53
N SER A 153 -13.12 -4.79 -3.37
CA SER A 153 -13.19 -4.94 -4.84
C SER A 153 -12.21 -5.98 -5.38
N SER A 154 -11.02 -6.08 -4.75
CA SER A 154 -10.00 -7.09 -5.07
C SER A 154 -10.23 -8.43 -4.36
N GLY A 155 -11.32 -8.58 -3.58
CA GLY A 155 -11.60 -9.77 -2.78
C GLY A 155 -10.58 -10.01 -1.67
N LYS A 156 -10.03 -8.95 -1.08
CA LYS A 156 -9.05 -8.99 0.01
C LYS A 156 -9.73 -8.74 1.35
N TYR A 157 -9.31 -9.49 2.34
CA TYR A 157 -9.83 -9.47 3.71
C TYR A 157 -8.64 -9.47 4.66
N PRO A 158 -8.10 -8.29 5.05
CA PRO A 158 -6.91 -8.16 5.91
C PRO A 158 -7.01 -8.97 7.20
N GLU A 159 -8.22 -9.04 7.79
CA GLU A 159 -8.52 -9.80 9.00
C GLU A 159 -8.21 -11.31 8.90
N LEU A 160 -8.15 -11.85 7.69
CA LEU A 160 -7.79 -13.25 7.42
C LEU A 160 -6.29 -13.45 7.14
N LEU A 161 -5.50 -12.36 7.08
CA LEU A 161 -4.15 -12.33 6.55
C LEU A 161 -3.09 -11.91 7.60
N SER A 162 -3.40 -12.06 8.88
CA SER A 162 -2.60 -11.61 10.02
C SER A 162 -1.35 -12.44 10.33
N THR A 163 -1.04 -13.46 9.53
CA THR A 163 0.17 -14.29 9.72
C THR A 163 1.07 -14.23 8.50
N PHE A 164 2.39 -14.40 8.71
CA PHE A 164 3.38 -14.49 7.61
C PHE A 164 2.95 -15.50 6.53
N SER A 165 2.41 -16.65 6.95
CA SER A 165 2.00 -17.71 6.03
C SER A 165 0.76 -17.34 5.22
N ALA A 166 -0.22 -16.68 5.83
CA ALA A 166 -1.42 -16.24 5.13
C ALA A 166 -1.11 -15.06 4.19
N LEU A 167 -0.36 -14.07 4.66
CA LEU A 167 0.08 -12.92 3.85
C LEU A 167 0.97 -13.36 2.68
N GLY A 168 1.86 -14.33 2.88
CA GLY A 168 2.67 -14.91 1.82
C GLY A 168 1.82 -15.53 0.70
N ALA A 169 0.73 -16.19 1.06
CA ALA A 169 -0.19 -16.78 0.09
C ALA A 169 -1.04 -15.74 -0.64
N ILE A 170 -1.51 -14.70 0.08
CA ILE A 170 -2.39 -13.65 -0.43
C ILE A 170 -1.88 -12.29 0.07
N ASP A 171 -1.64 -11.40 -0.84
CA ASP A 171 -1.14 -10.07 -0.61
C ASP A 171 -2.29 -9.04 -0.63
N TYR A 172 -2.25 -8.07 0.26
CA TYR A 172 -3.27 -7.03 0.35
C TYR A 172 -2.70 -5.64 0.63
N VAL A 173 -1.47 -5.56 1.11
CA VAL A 173 -0.80 -4.29 1.41
C VAL A 173 -0.40 -3.63 0.09
N THR A 174 -0.74 -2.37 -0.08
CA THR A 174 -0.43 -1.58 -1.28
C THR A 174 0.51 -0.44 -0.90
N GLY A 175 1.53 -0.17 -1.70
CA GLY A 175 2.59 0.78 -1.42
C GLY A 175 2.08 2.15 -0.99
N CYS A 176 1.22 2.78 -1.80
CA CYS A 176 0.68 4.12 -1.55
C CYS A 176 -0.22 4.24 -0.30
N THR A 177 -0.58 3.11 0.32
CA THR A 177 -1.42 3.09 1.54
C THR A 177 -0.63 2.81 2.80
N MET A 178 0.71 2.65 2.74
CA MET A 178 1.48 2.19 3.90
C MET A 178 2.29 3.30 4.57
N LEU A 179 2.37 3.15 5.90
CA LEU A 179 3.31 3.80 6.80
C LEU A 179 4.09 2.72 7.53
N PHE A 180 5.41 2.85 7.66
CA PHE A 180 6.21 1.95 8.49
C PHE A 180 7.27 2.70 9.30
N ASN A 181 7.70 2.09 10.41
CA ASN A 181 8.70 2.68 11.29
C ASN A 181 10.14 2.30 10.89
N ARG A 182 11.13 2.96 11.51
CA ARG A 182 12.57 2.71 11.33
C ARG A 182 12.95 1.25 11.55
N ALA A 183 12.30 0.55 12.46
CA ALA A 183 12.58 -0.87 12.72
C ALA A 183 12.28 -1.75 11.49
N VAL A 184 11.27 -1.38 10.68
CA VAL A 184 10.99 -2.04 9.40
C VAL A 184 12.14 -1.81 8.43
N LYS A 185 12.62 -0.56 8.24
CA LYS A 185 13.79 -0.27 7.38
C LYS A 185 14.97 -1.17 7.75
N ASN A 186 15.26 -1.32 9.04
CA ASN A 186 16.36 -2.14 9.52
C ASN A 186 16.14 -3.65 9.30
N SER A 187 14.88 -4.11 9.19
CA SER A 187 14.51 -5.52 9.02
C SER A 187 14.32 -5.97 7.57
N ILE A 188 14.15 -5.04 6.62
CA ILE A 188 13.90 -5.36 5.20
C ILE A 188 15.09 -6.13 4.59
N GLY A 189 16.32 -5.86 5.04
CA GLY A 189 17.54 -6.42 4.48
C GLY A 189 17.75 -6.03 3.02
N VAL A 190 18.64 -6.73 2.33
CA VAL A 190 18.83 -6.55 0.88
C VAL A 190 17.69 -7.24 0.14
N PRO A 191 16.88 -6.49 -0.63
CA PRO A 191 15.78 -7.10 -1.37
C PRO A 191 16.29 -8.11 -2.38
N SER A 192 15.65 -9.28 -2.41
CA SER A 192 15.96 -10.30 -3.42
C SER A 192 15.61 -9.80 -4.82
N VAL A 193 16.38 -10.22 -5.82
CA VAL A 193 16.02 -10.03 -7.24
C VAL A 193 14.63 -10.59 -7.58
N TRP A 194 14.13 -11.52 -6.78
CA TRP A 194 12.80 -12.11 -6.90
C TRP A 194 11.70 -11.33 -6.18
N ALA A 195 12.02 -10.23 -5.48
CA ALA A 195 10.98 -9.35 -4.92
C ALA A 195 10.05 -8.90 -6.05
N THR A 196 8.78 -9.26 -5.96
CA THR A 196 7.79 -8.96 -7.02
C THR A 196 7.51 -7.47 -7.09
N MET A 197 7.29 -6.85 -5.92
CA MET A 197 7.14 -5.42 -5.71
C MET A 197 7.71 -5.06 -4.34
N HIS A 198 7.98 -3.77 -4.12
CA HIS A 198 8.54 -3.25 -2.88
C HIS A 198 7.57 -3.44 -1.69
N ASP A 199 6.30 -3.18 -1.87
CA ASP A 199 5.25 -3.31 -0.86
C ASP A 199 5.10 -4.76 -0.35
N ALA A 200 5.02 -5.73 -1.25
CA ALA A 200 4.94 -7.14 -0.91
C ALA A 200 6.17 -7.63 -0.14
N TRP A 201 7.37 -7.17 -0.55
CA TRP A 201 8.61 -7.51 0.14
C TRP A 201 8.66 -6.91 1.55
N ILE A 202 8.32 -5.63 1.70
CA ILE A 202 8.30 -4.91 2.97
C ILE A 202 7.31 -5.59 3.93
N ALA A 203 6.07 -5.79 3.51
CA ALA A 203 5.03 -6.38 4.34
C ALA A 203 5.41 -7.80 4.83
N LEU A 204 5.96 -8.63 3.93
CA LEU A 204 6.44 -9.96 4.30
C LEU A 204 7.66 -9.92 5.21
N SER A 205 8.57 -8.97 5.04
CA SER A 205 9.73 -8.79 5.89
C SER A 205 9.33 -8.39 7.32
N VAL A 206 8.34 -7.51 7.47
CA VAL A 206 7.74 -7.17 8.76
C VAL A 206 7.25 -8.43 9.47
N MET A 207 6.40 -9.20 8.81
CA MET A 207 5.82 -10.41 9.41
C MET A 207 6.86 -11.49 9.68
N LYS A 208 7.90 -11.62 8.85
CA LYS A 208 9.01 -12.55 9.05
C LYS A 208 9.86 -12.17 10.26
N ALA A 209 10.04 -10.90 10.51
CA ALA A 209 10.77 -10.37 11.67
C ALA A 209 9.97 -10.39 12.98
N GLY A 210 8.76 -10.97 12.99
CA GLY A 210 7.88 -10.98 14.15
C GLY A 210 7.19 -9.64 14.43
N GLY A 211 7.18 -8.74 13.44
CA GLY A 211 6.51 -7.45 13.50
C GLY A 211 5.01 -7.54 13.31
N ILE A 212 4.35 -6.38 13.29
CA ILE A 212 2.90 -6.25 13.22
C ILE A 212 2.51 -5.40 12.00
N ILE A 213 1.47 -5.85 11.28
CA ILE A 213 0.78 -5.06 10.27
C ILE A 213 -0.61 -4.73 10.81
N PHE A 214 -0.91 -3.44 10.94
CA PHE A 214 -2.21 -2.94 11.35
C PHE A 214 -2.95 -2.36 10.13
N SER A 215 -4.20 -2.76 9.97
CA SER A 215 -5.03 -2.38 8.81
C SER A 215 -6.16 -1.46 9.24
N ILE A 216 -6.17 -0.23 8.70
CA ILE A 216 -7.25 0.76 8.89
C ILE A 216 -8.27 0.53 7.80
N SER A 217 -9.51 0.18 8.17
CA SER A 217 -10.58 -0.11 7.20
C SER A 217 -11.14 1.14 6.52
N THR A 218 -10.86 2.34 7.04
CA THR A 218 -11.24 3.61 6.43
C THR A 218 -10.34 3.88 5.22
N PRO A 219 -10.90 4.12 4.01
CA PRO A 219 -10.11 4.55 2.87
C PRO A 219 -9.49 5.93 3.11
N LEU A 220 -8.17 6.04 2.93
CA LEU A 220 -7.42 7.30 3.12
C LEU A 220 -6.69 7.73 1.84
N VAL A 221 -6.85 6.98 0.75
CA VAL A 221 -6.28 7.24 -0.57
C VAL A 221 -7.35 7.06 -1.63
N LYS A 222 -7.36 7.90 -2.65
CA LYS A 222 -8.04 7.67 -3.92
C LYS A 222 -7.04 7.03 -4.87
N TYR A 223 -7.12 5.70 -4.97
CA TYR A 223 -6.26 4.88 -5.82
C TYR A 223 -6.76 4.97 -7.27
N ARG A 224 -6.00 5.65 -8.12
CA ARG A 224 -6.39 5.94 -9.50
C ARG A 224 -6.14 4.77 -10.43
N GLN A 225 -7.11 4.48 -11.29
CA GLN A 225 -7.01 3.48 -12.35
C GLN A 225 -6.87 4.17 -13.70
N HIS A 226 -5.78 3.87 -14.40
CA HIS A 226 -5.53 4.31 -15.79
C HIS A 226 -4.71 3.26 -16.54
N SER A 227 -4.57 3.44 -17.86
CA SER A 227 -3.93 2.45 -18.74
C SER A 227 -2.43 2.23 -18.47
N SER A 228 -1.77 3.15 -17.78
CA SER A 228 -0.33 3.12 -17.49
C SER A 228 0.02 2.60 -16.09
N ASN A 229 -0.96 2.19 -15.26
CA ASN A 229 -0.67 1.64 -13.93
C ASN A 229 0.25 0.42 -14.03
N THR A 230 1.29 0.36 -13.22
CA THR A 230 2.21 -0.80 -13.13
C THR A 230 1.46 -2.08 -12.72
N LEU A 231 0.49 -1.95 -11.82
CA LEU A 231 -0.44 -3.01 -11.40
C LEU A 231 -1.85 -2.40 -11.31
N GLY A 232 -2.64 -2.54 -12.36
CA GLY A 232 -4.04 -2.11 -12.33
C GLY A 232 -4.91 -3.06 -11.47
N ALA A 233 -6.00 -2.57 -10.87
CA ALA A 233 -7.07 -3.41 -10.35
C ALA A 233 -7.70 -4.12 -11.56
N GLY A 234 -7.41 -5.42 -11.69
CA GLY A 234 -7.70 -6.19 -12.90
C GLY A 234 -9.16 -6.11 -13.33
N GLU A 235 -9.41 -5.53 -14.48
CA GLU A 235 -10.70 -5.62 -15.14
C GLU A 235 -11.02 -7.07 -15.51
N TRP A 236 -12.11 -7.58 -14.99
CA TRP A 236 -12.76 -8.79 -15.48
C TRP A 236 -13.38 -8.52 -16.86
N LYS A 237 -12.59 -8.62 -17.95
CA LYS A 237 -13.16 -8.70 -19.30
C LYS A 237 -13.43 -10.16 -19.65
N ALA A 238 -14.71 -10.56 -19.56
CA ALA A 238 -15.20 -11.80 -20.15
C ALA A 238 -15.27 -11.60 -21.69
N ASN A 239 -14.42 -12.28 -22.41
CA ASN A 239 -14.64 -13.00 -23.67
C ASN A 239 -13.39 -13.08 -24.54
N GLN A 240 -12.82 -14.27 -24.64
CA GLN A 240 -12.28 -14.94 -25.85
C GLN A 240 -11.35 -16.08 -25.47
N TRP A 241 -11.49 -17.26 -26.07
CA TRP A 241 -10.73 -18.47 -25.74
C TRP A 241 -9.20 -18.31 -25.83
N ASN A 242 -8.67 -17.53 -26.77
CA ASN A 242 -7.24 -17.22 -26.89
C ASN A 242 -6.72 -16.30 -25.78
N TYR A 243 -7.60 -15.48 -25.18
CA TYR A 243 -7.31 -14.65 -24.04
C TYR A 243 -7.11 -15.50 -22.76
N ARG A 244 -7.91 -16.57 -22.59
CA ARG A 244 -7.85 -17.47 -21.41
C ARG A 244 -6.50 -18.18 -21.28
N TRP A 245 -5.89 -18.64 -22.36
CA TRP A 245 -4.58 -19.31 -22.30
C TRP A 245 -3.45 -18.34 -21.96
N ARG A 246 -3.45 -17.13 -22.52
CA ARG A 246 -2.48 -16.08 -22.16
C ARG A 246 -2.62 -15.64 -20.72
N GLU A 247 -3.85 -15.49 -20.21
CA GLU A 247 -4.10 -15.21 -18.81
C GLU A 247 -3.63 -16.34 -17.88
N LEU A 248 -3.89 -17.59 -18.23
CA LEU A 248 -3.41 -18.73 -17.45
C LEU A 248 -1.88 -18.74 -17.35
N ILE A 249 -1.18 -18.50 -18.45
CA ILE A 249 0.28 -18.41 -18.45
C ILE A 249 0.73 -17.23 -17.58
N ALA A 250 0.13 -16.06 -17.71
CA ALA A 250 0.46 -14.89 -16.90
C ALA A 250 0.16 -15.12 -15.40
N VAL A 251 -0.93 -15.81 -15.07
CA VAL A 251 -1.24 -16.23 -13.70
C VAL A 251 -0.19 -17.21 -13.16
N CYS A 252 0.20 -18.20 -13.97
CA CYS A 252 1.25 -19.15 -13.59
C CYS A 252 2.60 -18.45 -13.35
N GLN A 253 2.97 -17.51 -14.23
CA GLN A 253 4.21 -16.73 -14.10
C GLN A 253 4.20 -15.87 -12.84
N ARG A 254 3.08 -15.17 -12.53
CA ARG A 254 2.91 -14.40 -11.29
C ARG A 254 3.06 -15.29 -10.05
N HIS A 255 2.45 -16.48 -10.06
CA HIS A 255 2.60 -17.44 -8.97
C HIS A 255 4.02 -17.96 -8.83
N GLN A 256 4.71 -18.22 -9.94
CA GLN A 256 6.11 -18.65 -9.94
C GLN A 256 7.03 -17.56 -9.39
N GLN A 257 6.87 -16.31 -9.82
CA GLN A 257 7.65 -15.17 -9.30
C GLN A 257 7.40 -14.99 -7.81
N ARG A 258 6.13 -14.99 -7.39
CA ARG A 258 5.78 -14.90 -5.96
C ARG A 258 6.38 -16.06 -5.17
N TRP A 259 6.33 -17.28 -5.68
CA TRP A 259 6.94 -18.43 -5.03
C TRP A 259 8.46 -18.27 -4.86
N LYS A 260 9.17 -17.79 -5.87
CA LYS A 260 10.61 -17.49 -5.77
C LYS A 260 10.90 -16.42 -4.71
N MET A 261 10.10 -15.38 -4.64
CA MET A 261 10.18 -14.36 -3.57
C MET A 261 9.97 -15.00 -2.18
N LEU A 262 8.97 -15.85 -2.03
CA LEU A 262 8.68 -16.54 -0.77
C LEU A 262 9.81 -17.51 -0.36
N GLN A 263 10.44 -18.19 -1.32
CA GLN A 263 11.64 -19.01 -1.05
C GLN A 263 12.81 -18.15 -0.53
N ALA A 264 13.04 -16.97 -1.11
CA ALA A 264 14.06 -16.03 -0.62
C ALA A 264 13.76 -15.53 0.82
N LEU A 265 12.50 -15.53 1.21
CA LEU A 265 12.07 -15.19 2.57
C LEU A 265 11.98 -16.39 3.53
N ASN A 266 12.42 -17.58 3.12
CA ASN A 266 12.32 -18.81 3.91
C ASN A 266 10.89 -19.17 4.33
N TYR A 267 9.93 -19.02 3.42
CA TYR A 267 8.50 -19.26 3.69
C TYR A 267 8.18 -20.71 4.10
N GLY A 268 8.97 -21.66 3.63
CA GLY A 268 8.80 -23.09 3.86
C GLY A 268 8.43 -23.84 2.57
N SER A 269 7.44 -24.74 2.62
CA SER A 269 7.10 -25.63 1.50
C SER A 269 6.06 -25.05 0.55
N LEU A 270 6.07 -25.51 -0.71
CA LEU A 270 5.02 -25.22 -1.68
C LEU A 270 3.64 -25.72 -1.23
N MET A 271 3.60 -26.85 -0.53
CA MET A 271 2.34 -27.37 0.04
C MET A 271 1.74 -26.42 1.06
N LYS A 272 2.56 -25.79 1.91
CA LYS A 272 2.12 -24.73 2.84
C LYS A 272 1.54 -23.53 2.08
N TYR A 273 2.17 -23.09 1.00
CA TYR A 273 1.67 -22.01 0.16
C TYR A 273 0.29 -22.35 -0.45
N ILE A 274 0.15 -23.54 -1.04
CA ILE A 274 -1.11 -24.02 -1.63
C ILE A 274 -2.19 -24.13 -0.56
N TYR A 275 -1.88 -24.70 0.61
CA TYR A 275 -2.80 -24.82 1.73
C TYR A 275 -3.38 -23.46 2.15
N TYR A 276 -2.53 -22.43 2.36
CA TYR A 276 -3.01 -21.12 2.77
C TYR A 276 -3.83 -20.42 1.69
N ARG A 277 -3.57 -20.67 0.41
CA ARG A 277 -4.39 -20.17 -0.69
C ARG A 277 -5.79 -20.80 -0.71
N ILE A 278 -5.87 -22.12 -0.51
CA ILE A 278 -7.16 -22.82 -0.45
C ILE A 278 -7.93 -22.39 0.80
N ARG A 279 -7.26 -22.37 1.95
CA ARG A 279 -7.84 -21.93 3.22
C ARG A 279 -8.40 -20.50 3.10
N TYR A 280 -7.67 -19.58 2.49
CA TYR A 280 -8.13 -18.21 2.28
C TYR A 280 -9.40 -18.16 1.42
N LYS A 281 -9.45 -18.88 0.32
CA LYS A 281 -10.64 -18.94 -0.55
C LYS A 281 -11.87 -19.44 0.23
N TYR A 282 -11.68 -20.47 1.06
CA TYR A 282 -12.75 -21.00 1.91
C TYR A 282 -13.20 -19.96 2.95
N MET A 283 -12.28 -19.39 3.72
CA MET A 283 -12.61 -18.41 4.74
C MET A 283 -13.28 -17.15 4.14
N ARG A 284 -12.82 -16.68 3.01
CA ARG A 284 -13.46 -15.58 2.27
C ARG A 284 -14.90 -15.91 1.90
N TRP A 285 -15.15 -17.12 1.45
CA TRP A 285 -16.51 -17.58 1.13
C TRP A 285 -17.40 -17.58 2.39
N VAL A 286 -16.90 -18.07 3.52
CA VAL A 286 -17.61 -18.05 4.81
C VAL A 286 -17.97 -16.62 5.22
N VAL A 287 -17.02 -15.68 5.18
CA VAL A 287 -17.28 -14.26 5.50
C VAL A 287 -18.34 -13.66 4.58
N TYR A 288 -18.24 -13.93 3.28
CA TYR A 288 -19.22 -13.44 2.31
C TYR A 288 -20.63 -14.04 2.53
N ALA A 289 -20.73 -15.34 2.80
CA ALA A 289 -22.01 -16.00 3.08
C ALA A 289 -22.66 -15.48 4.37
N SER A 290 -21.87 -15.27 5.43
CA SER A 290 -22.37 -14.69 6.69
C SER A 290 -22.87 -13.26 6.52
N SER A 291 -22.18 -12.42 5.73
CA SER A 291 -22.62 -11.04 5.48
C SER A 291 -23.93 -10.97 4.69
N LYS A 292 -24.15 -11.85 3.74
CA LYS A 292 -25.42 -11.96 3.01
C LYS A 292 -26.59 -12.44 3.90
N ALA A 293 -26.33 -13.40 4.77
CA ALA A 293 -27.34 -13.89 5.70
C ALA A 293 -27.81 -12.77 6.68
N ASN A 294 -26.85 -11.99 7.18
CA ASN A 294 -27.18 -10.86 8.07
C ASN A 294 -27.94 -9.73 7.34
N GLN A 295 -27.65 -9.47 6.07
CA GLN A 295 -28.40 -8.50 5.27
C GLN A 295 -29.86 -8.95 5.00
N SER A 296 -30.10 -10.23 4.74
CA SER A 296 -31.46 -10.76 4.55
C SER A 296 -32.28 -10.68 5.84
N LEU A 297 -31.69 -10.99 6.99
CA LEU A 297 -32.37 -10.88 8.29
C LEU A 297 -32.73 -9.43 8.63
N ASN A 298 -31.82 -8.46 8.39
CA ASN A 298 -32.11 -7.06 8.63
C ASN A 298 -33.20 -6.48 7.71
N ASN A 299 -33.28 -6.96 6.47
CA ASN A 299 -34.34 -6.56 5.54
C ASN A 299 -35.73 -7.11 5.96
N GLU A 300 -35.79 -8.38 6.41
CA GLU A 300 -37.02 -8.97 6.94
C GLU A 300 -37.51 -8.29 8.22
N GLU A 301 -36.58 -7.86 9.12
CA GLU A 301 -36.96 -7.10 10.31
C GLU A 301 -37.47 -5.68 9.99
N HIS A 302 -36.96 -5.04 8.92
CA HIS A 302 -37.45 -3.74 8.46
C HIS A 302 -38.84 -3.83 7.82
N GLU A 303 -39.08 -4.87 7.00
CA GLU A 303 -40.39 -5.13 6.39
C GLU A 303 -41.47 -5.43 7.45
N ASN A 304 -41.13 -6.22 8.48
CA ASN A 304 -42.04 -6.55 9.58
C ASN A 304 -42.32 -5.37 10.54
N LYS A 305 -41.52 -4.30 10.56
CA LYS A 305 -41.76 -3.08 11.35
C LYS A 305 -42.56 -2.03 10.60
N THR A 306 -42.69 -2.17 9.29
CA THR A 306 -43.43 -1.23 8.42
C THR A 306 -44.78 -1.76 7.96
N ALA A 307 -45.12 -3.02 8.26
CA ALA A 307 -46.44 -3.63 8.11
C ALA A 307 -47.22 -3.60 9.44
#